data_8785cd44ebfa1d075ef684f60e2657f2
#
_entry.id   8785cd44ebfa1d075ef684f60e2657f2
#
_cell.length_a   1.000
_cell.length_b   1.000
_cell.length_c   1.000
_cell.angle_alpha   90.00
_cell.angle_beta   90.00
_cell.angle_gamma   90.00
#
_symmetry.space_group_name_H-M   'P 1'
#
loop_
_entity.id
_entity.type
_entity.pdbx_description
1 polymer ?
#
loop_
_entity_poly.entity_id
_entity_poly.type
_entity_poly.pdbx_seq_one_letter_code
_entity_poly.pdbx_strand_id
1 'polypeptide(L)'
;DYSADAAVMGKNAGDDFADQKITLPTMIAWQDGDDDERAFWQRTLGEANLAEGDLKIAQTLLARHDAITLSLAAARDYAKQASDRVLAHCAKRSAGDQDASMMVGRALADAAIFAAARSR
;
A
#
# COMPACT_ATOMS: atom_id res chain seq x y z
N ASP A 1 -3.72 12.89 7.01
CA ASP A 1 -2.35 13.16 7.40
C ASP A 1 -1.42 12.05 6.94
N TYR A 2 -0.34 12.43 6.26
CA TYR A 2 0.63 11.48 5.72
C TYR A 2 1.24 10.58 6.81
N SER A 3 1.62 11.17 7.94
CA SER A 3 2.22 10.42 9.05
C SER A 3 1.25 9.40 9.65
N ALA A 4 -0.03 9.78 9.79
CA ALA A 4 -1.05 8.87 10.29
C ALA A 4 -1.31 7.73 9.31
N ASP A 5 -1.37 8.02 8.01
CA ASP A 5 -1.56 7.00 6.96
C ASP A 5 -0.39 6.03 6.92
N ALA A 6 0.84 6.54 7.05
CA ALA A 6 2.04 5.69 7.08
C ALA A 6 2.05 4.78 8.31
N ALA A 7 1.64 5.28 9.47
CA ALA A 7 1.57 4.49 10.70
C ALA A 7 0.54 3.36 10.58
N VAL A 8 -0.64 3.66 10.01
CA VAL A 8 -1.70 2.66 9.79
C VAL A 8 -1.23 1.59 8.81
N MET A 9 -0.64 2.00 7.70
CA MET A 9 -0.11 1.06 6.70
C MET A 9 0.98 0.18 7.29
N GLY A 10 1.88 0.74 8.09
CA GLY A 10 2.95 -0.01 8.74
C GLY A 10 2.41 -1.05 9.72
N LYS A 11 1.42 -0.68 10.53
CA LYS A 11 0.77 -1.61 11.45
C LYS A 11 0.09 -2.75 10.69
N ASN A 12 -0.67 -2.41 9.63
CA ASN A 12 -1.37 -3.42 8.83
C ASN A 12 -0.40 -4.34 8.09
N ALA A 13 0.72 -3.82 7.61
CA ALA A 13 1.75 -4.64 6.98
C ALA A 13 2.35 -5.65 7.96
N GLY A 14 2.55 -5.26 9.22
CA GLY A 14 3.00 -6.17 10.28
C GLY A 14 1.99 -7.25 10.58
N ASP A 15 0.71 -6.88 10.71
CA ASP A 15 -0.37 -7.85 10.95
C ASP A 15 -0.50 -8.83 9.78
N ASP A 16 -0.42 -8.34 8.55
CA ASP A 16 -0.50 -9.17 7.35
C ASP A 16 0.70 -10.11 7.24
N PHE A 17 1.90 -9.66 7.62
CA PHE A 17 3.07 -10.53 7.66
C PHE A 17 2.86 -11.68 8.66
N ALA A 18 2.35 -11.39 9.85
CA ALA A 18 2.05 -12.41 10.86
C ALA A 18 1.02 -13.42 10.36
N ASP A 19 0.08 -12.97 9.51
CA ASP A 19 -0.91 -13.81 8.85
C ASP A 19 -0.40 -14.44 7.55
N GLN A 20 0.88 -14.26 7.24
CA GLN A 20 1.56 -14.83 6.07
C GLN A 20 0.97 -14.35 4.74
N LYS A 21 0.51 -13.09 4.72
CA LYS A 21 -0.02 -12.46 3.51
C LYS A 21 1.05 -11.65 2.80
N ILE A 22 1.10 -11.77 1.48
CA ILE A 22 1.99 -10.95 0.65
C ILE A 22 1.28 -9.62 0.37
N THR A 23 1.96 -8.53 0.66
CA THR A 23 1.43 -7.16 0.49
C THR A 23 2.40 -6.32 -0.33
N LEU A 24 1.96 -5.15 -0.77
CA LEU A 24 2.81 -4.25 -1.53
C LEU A 24 4.11 -3.89 -0.80
N PRO A 25 4.10 -3.55 0.51
CA PRO A 25 5.36 -3.30 1.20
C PRO A 25 6.34 -4.48 1.16
N THR A 26 5.87 -5.71 1.35
CA THR A 26 6.74 -6.88 1.29
C THR A 26 7.26 -7.14 -0.13
N MET A 27 6.47 -6.85 -1.15
CA MET A 27 6.91 -6.96 -2.54
C MET A 27 8.02 -5.95 -2.86
N ILE A 28 7.89 -4.72 -2.39
CA ILE A 28 8.92 -3.69 -2.56
C ILE A 28 10.22 -4.11 -1.85
N ALA A 29 10.10 -4.57 -0.61
CA ALA A 29 11.27 -5.03 0.15
C ALA A 29 11.95 -6.22 -0.53
N TRP A 30 11.18 -7.13 -1.10
CA TRP A 30 11.71 -8.24 -1.88
C TRP A 30 12.50 -7.75 -3.09
N GLN A 31 11.90 -6.83 -3.85
CA GLN A 31 12.49 -6.34 -5.09
C GLN A 31 13.81 -5.61 -4.84
N ASP A 32 13.84 -4.78 -3.80
CA ASP A 32 14.99 -3.94 -3.48
C ASP A 32 16.03 -4.63 -2.58
N GLY A 33 15.71 -5.81 -2.05
CA GLY A 33 16.56 -6.54 -1.13
C GLY A 33 17.63 -7.37 -1.81
N ASP A 34 18.60 -7.81 -1.00
CA ASP A 34 19.66 -8.72 -1.44
C ASP A 34 19.19 -10.19 -1.34
N ASP A 35 20.09 -11.12 -1.67
CA ASP A 35 19.79 -12.55 -1.69
C ASP A 35 19.45 -13.08 -0.29
N ASP A 36 20.13 -12.60 0.75
CA ASP A 36 19.85 -13.01 2.14
C ASP A 36 18.46 -12.54 2.58
N GLU A 37 18.10 -11.32 2.23
CA GLU A 37 16.77 -10.77 2.54
C GLU A 37 15.69 -11.53 1.80
N ARG A 38 15.92 -11.86 0.53
CA ARG A 38 14.98 -12.67 -0.26
C ARG A 38 14.83 -14.07 0.30
N ALA A 39 15.89 -14.67 0.80
CA ALA A 39 15.83 -15.97 1.48
C ALA A 39 14.94 -15.91 2.72
N PHE A 40 15.01 -14.80 3.47
CA PHE A 40 14.12 -14.56 4.61
C PHE A 40 12.66 -14.53 4.18
N TRP A 41 12.33 -13.74 3.15
CA TRP A 41 10.95 -13.65 2.65
C TRP A 41 10.46 -14.98 2.09
N GLN A 42 11.32 -15.71 1.38
CA GLN A 42 10.98 -17.02 0.84
C GLN A 42 10.62 -17.99 1.95
N ARG A 43 11.40 -18.01 3.03
CA ARG A 43 11.14 -18.91 4.17
C ARG A 43 9.85 -18.52 4.89
N THR A 44 9.67 -17.23 5.18
CA THR A 44 8.55 -16.76 6.00
C THR A 44 7.23 -16.73 5.26
N LEU A 45 7.22 -16.17 4.07
CA LEU A 45 5.99 -15.99 3.28
C LEU A 45 5.83 -17.07 2.21
N GLY A 46 6.92 -17.47 1.57
CA GLY A 46 6.86 -18.49 0.52
C GLY A 46 6.61 -19.88 1.07
N GLU A 47 7.36 -20.27 2.11
CA GLU A 47 7.25 -21.60 2.73
C GLU A 47 6.37 -21.61 3.98
N ALA A 48 5.83 -20.44 4.36
CA ALA A 48 4.97 -20.27 5.52
C ALA A 48 5.64 -20.73 6.83
N ASN A 49 6.95 -20.57 6.93
CA ASN A 49 7.75 -21.02 8.06
C ASN A 49 8.16 -19.82 8.91
N LEU A 50 7.25 -19.38 9.79
CA LEU A 50 7.52 -18.29 10.72
C LEU A 50 8.18 -18.79 11.99
N ALA A 51 9.17 -18.06 12.46
CA ALA A 51 9.84 -18.30 13.74
C ALA A 51 9.71 -17.10 14.65
N GLU A 52 9.99 -17.28 15.92
CA GLU A 52 9.99 -16.19 16.89
C GLU A 52 11.01 -15.11 16.48
N GLY A 53 10.58 -13.85 16.55
CA GLY A 53 11.42 -12.71 16.15
C GLY A 53 11.34 -12.34 14.67
N ASP A 54 10.71 -13.13 13.84
CA ASP A 54 10.61 -12.86 12.40
C ASP A 54 9.84 -11.58 12.09
N LEU A 55 8.80 -11.26 12.87
CA LEU A 55 8.04 -10.03 12.67
C LEU A 55 8.96 -8.80 12.81
N LYS A 56 9.83 -8.81 13.80
CA LYS A 56 10.77 -7.71 14.02
C LYS A 56 11.77 -7.58 12.88
N ILE A 57 12.26 -8.70 12.37
CA ILE A 57 13.14 -8.73 11.21
C ILE A 57 12.42 -8.18 9.98
N ALA A 58 11.19 -8.60 9.76
CA ALA A 58 10.37 -8.10 8.65
C ALA A 58 10.19 -6.58 8.75
N GLN A 59 9.86 -6.07 9.93
CA GLN A 59 9.70 -4.63 10.14
C GLN A 59 11.01 -3.88 9.87
N THR A 60 12.15 -4.44 10.26
CA THR A 60 13.46 -3.86 9.98
C THR A 60 13.75 -3.80 8.48
N LEU A 61 13.43 -4.87 7.75
CA LEU A 61 13.63 -4.91 6.30
C LEU A 61 12.70 -3.92 5.58
N LEU A 62 11.45 -3.83 6.00
CA LEU A 62 10.51 -2.84 5.45
C LEU A 62 11.02 -1.42 5.65
N ALA A 63 11.56 -1.12 6.83
CA ALA A 63 12.14 0.20 7.14
C ALA A 63 13.41 0.46 6.32
N ARG A 64 14.26 -0.55 6.17
CA ARG A 64 15.52 -0.43 5.41
C ARG A 64 15.28 0.02 3.98
N HIS A 65 14.24 -0.46 3.35
CA HIS A 65 13.92 -0.16 1.95
C HIS A 65 12.83 0.89 1.80
N ASP A 66 12.45 1.59 2.87
CA ASP A 66 11.36 2.58 2.85
C ASP A 66 10.07 2.02 2.25
N ALA A 67 9.80 0.74 2.49
CA ALA A 67 8.72 0.03 1.81
C ALA A 67 7.34 0.59 2.14
N ILE A 68 7.12 1.03 3.38
CA ILE A 68 5.85 1.64 3.78
C ILE A 68 5.66 2.99 3.10
N THR A 69 6.69 3.83 3.11
CA THR A 69 6.66 5.15 2.47
C THR A 69 6.43 5.03 0.96
N LEU A 70 7.15 4.12 0.31
CA LEU A 70 7.00 3.89 -1.13
C LEU A 70 5.64 3.31 -1.48
N SER A 71 5.11 2.41 -0.65
CA SER A 71 3.77 1.84 -0.83
C SER A 71 2.69 2.92 -0.73
N LEU A 72 2.81 3.80 0.27
CA LEU A 72 1.85 4.89 0.45
C LEU A 72 1.91 5.88 -0.70
N ALA A 73 3.11 6.20 -1.18
CA ALA A 73 3.28 7.08 -2.34
C ALA A 73 2.65 6.46 -3.60
N ALA A 74 2.86 5.16 -3.82
CA ALA A 74 2.26 4.45 -4.94
C ALA A 74 0.73 4.44 -4.85
N ALA A 75 0.18 4.23 -3.66
CA ALA A 75 -1.26 4.24 -3.43
C ALA A 75 -1.86 5.61 -3.72
N ARG A 76 -1.20 6.68 -3.28
CA ARG A 76 -1.65 8.06 -3.53
C ARG A 76 -1.60 8.42 -5.00
N ASP A 77 -0.54 8.01 -5.69
CA ASP A 77 -0.41 8.23 -7.14
C ASP A 77 -1.51 7.49 -7.91
N TYR A 78 -1.74 6.23 -7.57
CA TYR A 78 -2.81 5.44 -8.18
C TYR A 78 -4.18 6.07 -7.94
N ALA A 79 -4.45 6.52 -6.72
CA ALA A 79 -5.71 7.16 -6.36
C ALA A 79 -5.92 8.45 -7.16
N LYS A 80 -4.85 9.24 -7.34
CA LYS A 80 -4.89 10.45 -8.14
C LYS A 80 -5.21 10.16 -9.60
N GLN A 81 -4.55 9.17 -10.18
CA GLN A 81 -4.81 8.77 -11.58
C GLN A 81 -6.25 8.28 -11.74
N ALA A 82 -6.75 7.48 -10.83
CA ALA A 82 -8.14 7.00 -10.87
C ALA A 82 -9.13 8.15 -10.77
N SER A 83 -8.90 9.08 -9.84
CA SER A 83 -9.73 10.27 -9.67
C SER A 83 -9.75 11.14 -10.92
N ASP A 84 -8.58 11.40 -11.51
CA ASP A 84 -8.45 12.19 -12.74
C ASP A 84 -9.22 11.56 -13.91
N ARG A 85 -9.15 10.24 -14.04
CA ARG A 85 -9.89 9.50 -15.09
C ARG A 85 -11.39 9.60 -14.91
N VAL A 86 -11.87 9.46 -13.68
CA VAL A 86 -13.31 9.55 -13.39
C VAL A 86 -13.81 10.97 -13.62
N LEU A 87 -13.07 11.99 -13.18
CA LEU A 87 -13.43 13.39 -13.42
C LEU A 87 -13.51 13.70 -14.90
N ALA A 88 -12.53 13.25 -15.69
CA ALA A 88 -12.53 13.43 -17.14
C ALA A 88 -13.71 12.76 -17.80
N HIS A 89 -14.06 11.54 -17.37
CA HIS A 89 -15.20 10.80 -17.90
C HIS A 89 -16.52 11.49 -17.56
N CYS A 90 -16.70 11.92 -16.33
CA CYS A 90 -17.89 12.62 -15.88
C CYS A 90 -18.07 13.96 -16.57
N ALA A 91 -16.97 14.71 -16.78
CA ALA A 91 -17.00 15.99 -17.48
C ALA A 91 -17.48 15.84 -18.93
N LYS A 92 -17.15 14.75 -19.60
CA LYS A 92 -17.61 14.46 -20.96
C LYS A 92 -19.11 14.13 -21.03
N ARG A 93 -19.65 13.53 -19.98
CA ARG A 93 -21.04 13.08 -19.94
C ARG A 93 -22.01 14.12 -19.39
N SER A 94 -21.54 14.97 -18.48
CA SER A 94 -22.37 15.96 -17.77
C SER A 94 -21.71 17.31 -17.87
N ALA A 95 -21.79 17.94 -19.03
CA ALA A 95 -21.15 19.23 -19.28
C ALA A 95 -21.72 20.39 -18.43
N GLY A 96 -22.32 20.15 -17.32
CA GLY A 96 -22.87 21.19 -16.45
C GLY A 96 -22.82 20.85 -14.96
N ASP A 97 -22.33 19.66 -14.60
CA ASP A 97 -22.37 19.22 -13.21
C ASP A 97 -20.96 18.95 -12.68
N GLN A 98 -20.16 20.01 -12.60
CA GLN A 98 -18.78 19.92 -12.10
C GLN A 98 -18.73 19.57 -10.64
N ASP A 99 -19.69 20.01 -9.83
CA ASP A 99 -19.70 19.74 -8.39
C ASP A 99 -19.85 18.24 -8.10
N ALA A 100 -20.77 17.58 -8.81
CA ALA A 100 -20.94 16.12 -8.67
C ALA A 100 -19.69 15.36 -9.10
N SER A 101 -19.05 15.79 -10.20
CA SER A 101 -17.80 15.17 -10.66
C SER A 101 -16.67 15.30 -9.65
N MET A 102 -16.53 16.46 -9.04
CA MET A 102 -15.53 16.68 -8.00
C MET A 102 -15.79 15.84 -6.76
N MET A 103 -17.04 15.70 -6.34
CA MET A 103 -17.41 14.86 -5.19
C MET A 103 -17.09 13.40 -5.44
N VAL A 104 -17.41 12.89 -6.62
CA VAL A 104 -17.13 11.49 -6.98
C VAL A 104 -15.62 11.25 -7.01
N GLY A 105 -14.85 12.14 -7.62
CA GLY A 105 -13.40 12.02 -7.68
C GLY A 105 -12.76 12.01 -6.30
N ARG A 106 -13.20 12.90 -5.40
CA ARG A 106 -12.71 12.96 -4.03
C ARG A 106 -13.04 11.67 -3.26
N ALA A 107 -14.27 11.18 -3.38
CA ALA A 107 -14.70 9.96 -2.69
C ALA A 107 -13.87 8.74 -3.15
N LEU A 108 -13.59 8.64 -4.46
CA LEU A 108 -12.78 7.55 -5.00
C LEU A 108 -11.32 7.64 -4.53
N ALA A 109 -10.74 8.85 -4.50
CA ALA A 109 -9.38 9.05 -4.00
C ALA A 109 -9.27 8.65 -2.54
N ASP A 110 -10.20 9.09 -1.70
CA ASP A 110 -10.22 8.77 -0.27
C ASP A 110 -10.40 7.26 -0.05
N ALA A 111 -11.29 6.62 -0.80
CA ALA A 111 -11.53 5.18 -0.70
C ALA A 111 -10.30 4.36 -1.10
N ALA A 112 -9.60 4.76 -2.17
CA ALA A 112 -8.40 4.07 -2.63
C ALA A 112 -7.25 4.18 -1.63
N ILE A 113 -7.03 5.35 -1.05
CA ILE A 113 -6.02 5.57 -0.01
C ILE A 113 -6.35 4.75 1.22
N PHE A 114 -7.61 4.74 1.65
CA PHE A 114 -8.06 3.97 2.81
C PHE A 114 -7.85 2.46 2.59
N ALA A 115 -8.21 1.94 1.43
CA ALA A 115 -8.03 0.53 1.11
C ALA A 115 -6.56 0.13 1.10
N ALA A 116 -5.69 0.97 0.51
CA ALA A 116 -4.25 0.74 0.49
C ALA A 116 -3.64 0.77 1.90
N ALA A 117 -4.08 1.72 2.74
CA ALA A 117 -3.60 1.83 4.12
C ALA A 117 -4.00 0.62 4.98
N ARG A 118 -5.11 -0.03 4.67
CA ARG A 118 -5.55 -1.24 5.37
C ARG A 118 -4.81 -2.50 4.93
N SER A 119 -4.14 -2.50 3.79
CA SER A 119 -3.30 -3.61 3.29
C SER A 119 -4.02 -4.95 3.23
N ARG A 120 -5.17 -5.00 2.60
CA ARG A 120 -5.91 -6.26 2.47
C ARG A 120 -6.24 -6.60 1.05
#